data_156486f9939c55e2104feff2b5f7f904
#
_entry.id   156486f9939c55e2104feff2b5f7f904
#
_cell.length_a   1.000
_cell.length_b   1.000
_cell.length_c   1.000
_cell.angle_alpha   90.00
_cell.angle_beta   90.00
_cell.angle_gamma   90.00
#
_symmetry.space_group_name_H-M   'P 1'
#
loop_
_entity.id
_entity.type
_entity.pdbx_description
1 polymer ?
#
loop_
_entity_poly.entity_id
_entity_poly.type
_entity_poly.pdbx_seq_one_letter_code
_entity_poly.pdbx_strand_id
1 'polypeptide(L)'
;MKYSELPPKQAVVIPWHTVCVDLIGPYTVTGEDGTCLEFMCMTMIDPATGWFEVVELPTVEVYRQSKKKDGTVVFVEEEILDRTSASISRLFNKTWLSRYPRPVEVVCDNGSEFKKDFAELLRSYSIKRKPTTVKNPQANAILERVHGVMGDMMRTSDINNQESVDDGLIEDFLTDAAWAIRSTYHTVLRCSPGQAIFGRDMLFDIPFLCDWSEIGKRRQLLVDRSNARENKKRVPHDYVVGQKAMIIKATDGSHLSKTEDPHEGPYE
;
A
#
# COMPACT_ATOMS: atom_id res chain seq x y z
N MET A 1 1.94 28.07 -12.31
CA MET A 1 0.55 27.78 -12.69
C MET A 1 -0.22 27.45 -11.40
N LYS A 2 -1.42 27.99 -11.19
CA LYS A 2 -2.25 27.69 -10.01
C LYS A 2 -3.36 26.74 -10.47
N TYR A 3 -3.59 25.69 -9.70
CA TYR A 3 -4.65 24.72 -9.96
C TYR A 3 -5.96 25.16 -9.32
N SER A 4 -7.10 24.70 -9.88
CA SER A 4 -8.41 24.90 -9.26
C SER A 4 -8.51 24.17 -7.90
N GLU A 5 -9.45 24.63 -7.06
CA GLU A 5 -9.70 23.99 -5.78
C GLU A 5 -10.11 22.52 -5.93
N LEU A 6 -9.69 21.71 -4.96
CA LEU A 6 -10.14 20.32 -4.87
C LEU A 6 -11.59 20.30 -4.36
N PRO A 7 -12.41 19.41 -4.94
CA PRO A 7 -13.78 19.23 -4.46
C PRO A 7 -13.80 18.67 -3.04
N PRO A 8 -14.90 18.86 -2.30
CA PRO A 8 -15.11 18.21 -1.01
C PRO A 8 -14.96 16.69 -1.13
N LYS A 9 -14.29 16.09 -0.16
CA LYS A 9 -14.09 14.64 -0.08
C LYS A 9 -14.81 14.08 1.13
N GLN A 10 -15.38 12.90 0.99
CA GLN A 10 -15.97 12.16 2.10
C GLN A 10 -14.94 11.19 2.70
N ALA A 11 -14.95 11.09 4.01
CA ALA A 11 -14.10 10.14 4.71
C ALA A 11 -14.62 8.71 4.53
N VAL A 12 -13.71 7.75 4.34
CA VAL A 12 -14.06 6.32 4.36
C VAL A 12 -14.17 5.88 5.82
N VAL A 13 -15.35 5.42 6.20
CA VAL A 13 -15.68 5.07 7.59
C VAL A 13 -16.42 3.74 7.73
N ILE A 14 -16.72 3.08 6.63
CA ILE A 14 -17.42 1.80 6.62
C ILE A 14 -16.39 0.68 6.72
N PRO A 15 -16.38 -0.09 7.83
CA PRO A 15 -15.48 -1.23 7.97
C PRO A 15 -15.60 -2.20 6.79
N TRP A 16 -14.47 -2.73 6.34
CA TRP A 16 -14.36 -3.74 5.28
C TRP A 16 -14.86 -3.30 3.90
N HIS A 17 -15.25 -2.03 3.74
CA HIS A 17 -15.71 -1.54 2.43
C HIS A 17 -14.56 -1.42 1.43
N THR A 18 -13.43 -0.90 1.89
CA THR A 18 -12.24 -0.64 1.07
C THR A 18 -11.05 -1.35 1.67
N VAL A 19 -10.21 -1.94 0.82
CA VAL A 19 -8.90 -2.45 1.20
C VAL A 19 -7.84 -1.78 0.34
N CYS A 20 -6.84 -1.19 0.98
CA CYS A 20 -5.66 -0.69 0.30
C CYS A 20 -4.60 -1.79 0.28
N VAL A 21 -4.01 -2.05 -0.88
CA VAL A 21 -2.99 -3.08 -1.09
C VAL A 21 -1.78 -2.45 -1.75
N ASP A 22 -0.59 -2.80 -1.26
CA ASP A 22 0.68 -2.30 -1.80
C ASP A 22 1.80 -3.32 -1.58
N LEU A 23 2.90 -3.16 -2.31
CA LEU A 23 4.13 -3.93 -2.10
C LEU A 23 5.19 -3.02 -1.48
N ILE A 24 5.91 -3.54 -0.49
CA ILE A 24 7.02 -2.84 0.15
C ILE A 24 8.29 -3.65 0.11
N GLY A 25 9.41 -2.97 0.01
CA GLY A 25 10.73 -3.57 -0.16
C GLY A 25 11.27 -3.35 -1.58
N PRO A 26 12.32 -4.06 -2.02
CA PRO A 26 12.98 -5.08 -1.23
C PRO A 26 13.71 -4.52 0.00
N TYR A 27 13.74 -5.30 1.07
CA TYR A 27 14.54 -5.06 2.26
C TYR A 27 15.63 -6.11 2.33
N THR A 28 16.80 -5.70 2.80
CA THR A 28 17.93 -6.61 3.01
C THR A 28 18.25 -6.66 4.50
N VAL A 29 18.31 -7.85 5.06
CA VAL A 29 18.75 -8.11 6.44
C VAL A 29 20.03 -8.94 6.37
N THR A 30 21.00 -8.61 7.21
CA THR A 30 22.29 -9.29 7.24
C THR A 30 22.60 -9.74 8.68
N GLY A 31 22.83 -11.03 8.85
CA GLY A 31 23.26 -11.62 10.13
C GLY A 31 24.74 -11.34 10.45
N GLU A 32 25.13 -11.55 11.70
CA GLU A 32 26.53 -11.39 12.14
C GLU A 32 27.48 -12.39 11.47
N ASP A 33 26.98 -13.57 11.11
CA ASP A 33 27.72 -14.60 10.35
C ASP A 33 27.91 -14.27 8.86
N GLY A 34 27.32 -13.14 8.38
CA GLY A 34 27.35 -12.72 6.99
C GLY A 34 26.23 -13.33 6.13
N THR A 35 25.29 -14.09 6.71
CA THR A 35 24.05 -14.47 6.00
C THR A 35 23.30 -13.22 5.59
N CYS A 36 22.75 -13.23 4.37
CA CYS A 36 22.04 -12.07 3.82
C CYS A 36 20.76 -12.54 3.15
N LEU A 37 19.64 -11.97 3.57
CA LEU A 37 18.31 -12.28 3.02
C LEU A 37 17.68 -11.02 2.45
N GLU A 38 17.18 -11.12 1.22
CA GLU A 38 16.35 -10.08 0.59
C GLU A 38 14.90 -10.52 0.58
N PHE A 39 14.01 -9.68 1.08
CA PHE A 39 12.58 -9.97 1.11
C PHE A 39 11.72 -8.78 0.71
N MET A 40 10.53 -9.06 0.21
CA MET A 40 9.46 -8.10 -0.06
C MET A 40 8.17 -8.56 0.59
N CYS A 41 7.30 -7.61 0.89
CA CYS A 41 6.00 -7.93 1.48
C CYS A 41 4.86 -7.30 0.69
N MET A 42 3.73 -8.01 0.67
CA MET A 42 2.44 -7.44 0.34
C MET A 42 1.76 -6.98 1.62
N THR A 43 1.37 -5.72 1.65
CA THR A 43 0.66 -5.09 2.77
C THR A 43 -0.78 -4.80 2.39
N MET A 44 -1.69 -5.00 3.33
CA MET A 44 -3.12 -4.80 3.15
C MET A 44 -3.69 -4.09 4.38
N ILE A 45 -4.50 -3.06 4.16
CA ILE A 45 -5.13 -2.34 5.27
C ILE A 45 -6.57 -1.94 4.92
N ASP A 46 -7.48 -2.12 5.87
CA ASP A 46 -8.78 -1.46 5.83
C ASP A 46 -8.65 -0.04 6.40
N PRO A 47 -8.79 1.00 5.57
CA PRO A 47 -8.65 2.38 6.03
C PRO A 47 -9.73 2.80 7.05
N ALA A 48 -10.86 2.11 7.13
CA ALA A 48 -11.90 2.42 8.10
C ALA A 48 -11.56 1.94 9.51
N THR A 49 -11.02 0.76 9.65
CA THR A 49 -10.70 0.14 10.94
C THR A 49 -9.23 0.28 11.33
N GLY A 50 -8.34 0.48 10.35
CA GLY A 50 -6.90 0.37 10.54
C GLY A 50 -6.42 -1.08 10.66
N TRP A 51 -7.30 -2.08 10.40
CA TRP A 51 -6.90 -3.48 10.38
C TRP A 51 -5.87 -3.73 9.32
N PHE A 52 -4.74 -4.28 9.71
CA PHE A 52 -3.56 -4.43 8.88
C PHE A 52 -3.14 -5.90 8.77
N GLU A 53 -2.79 -6.31 7.57
CA GLU A 53 -2.15 -7.58 7.26
C GLU A 53 -0.88 -7.33 6.46
N VAL A 54 0.09 -8.20 6.68
CA VAL A 54 1.33 -8.25 5.91
C VAL A 54 1.68 -9.70 5.64
N VAL A 55 2.22 -9.97 4.47
CA VAL A 55 2.70 -11.29 4.08
C VAL A 55 3.91 -11.13 3.19
N GLU A 56 4.91 -11.95 3.43
CA GLU A 56 6.10 -12.03 2.59
C GLU A 56 5.77 -12.58 1.20
N LEU A 57 6.44 -12.06 0.17
CA LEU A 57 6.39 -12.62 -1.17
C LEU A 57 7.28 -13.88 -1.24
N PRO A 58 6.79 -14.97 -1.86
CA PRO A 58 7.60 -16.14 -2.06
C PRO A 58 8.76 -15.86 -3.03
N THR A 59 9.80 -16.63 -2.93
CA THR A 59 10.88 -16.72 -3.91
C THR A 59 10.60 -17.83 -4.93
N VAL A 60 11.20 -17.70 -6.10
CA VAL A 60 11.18 -18.73 -7.16
C VAL A 60 12.55 -18.86 -7.76
N GLU A 61 12.94 -20.09 -8.05
CA GLU A 61 14.16 -20.40 -8.77
C GLU A 61 14.00 -20.10 -10.25
N VAL A 62 14.94 -19.36 -10.81
CA VAL A 62 15.01 -19.06 -12.24
C VAL A 62 16.39 -19.40 -12.78
N TYR A 63 16.41 -19.96 -13.98
CA TYR A 63 17.66 -20.28 -14.68
C TYR A 63 17.98 -19.16 -15.67
N ARG A 64 19.02 -18.38 -15.38
CA ARG A 64 19.49 -17.33 -16.30
C ARG A 64 20.68 -17.80 -17.11
N GLN A 65 20.65 -17.50 -18.41
CA GLN A 65 21.80 -17.70 -19.27
C GLN A 65 22.86 -16.62 -18.98
N SER A 66 24.03 -17.06 -18.57
CA SER A 66 25.23 -16.22 -18.40
C SER A 66 26.29 -16.65 -19.39
N LYS A 67 26.94 -15.68 -20.05
CA LYS A 67 28.09 -15.93 -20.94
C LYS A 67 29.37 -15.72 -20.15
N LYS A 68 30.19 -16.76 -20.07
CA LYS A 68 31.57 -16.66 -19.55
C LYS A 68 32.43 -15.86 -20.53
N LYS A 69 33.58 -15.36 -20.06
CA LYS A 69 34.56 -14.60 -20.87
C LYS A 69 35.07 -15.38 -22.09
N ASP A 70 35.01 -16.69 -22.07
CA ASP A 70 35.40 -17.61 -23.17
C ASP A 70 34.29 -17.85 -24.19
N GLY A 71 33.12 -17.21 -24.01
CA GLY A 71 31.96 -17.35 -24.88
C GLY A 71 31.02 -18.53 -24.53
N THR A 72 31.37 -19.36 -23.56
CA THR A 72 30.56 -20.49 -23.11
C THR A 72 29.27 -19.96 -22.43
N VAL A 73 28.13 -20.48 -22.84
CA VAL A 73 26.83 -20.21 -22.18
C VAL A 73 26.65 -21.18 -21.03
N VAL A 74 26.45 -20.67 -19.84
CA VAL A 74 26.11 -21.45 -18.64
C VAL A 74 24.75 -20.99 -18.12
N PHE A 75 23.98 -21.92 -17.60
CA PHE A 75 22.78 -21.61 -16.87
C PHE A 75 23.15 -21.44 -15.39
N VAL A 76 22.84 -20.29 -14.85
CA VAL A 76 23.01 -19.99 -13.43
C VAL A 76 21.64 -20.00 -12.80
N GLU A 77 21.49 -20.79 -11.76
CA GLU A 77 20.31 -20.79 -10.90
C GLU A 77 20.35 -19.57 -10.00
N GLU A 78 19.27 -18.83 -10.01
CA GLU A 78 19.11 -17.61 -9.23
C GLU A 78 17.72 -17.63 -8.57
N GLU A 79 17.68 -17.40 -7.29
CA GLU A 79 16.44 -17.23 -6.54
C GLU A 79 15.99 -15.77 -6.63
N ILE A 80 14.76 -15.54 -7.05
CA ILE A 80 14.19 -14.20 -7.19
C ILE A 80 12.82 -14.10 -6.51
N LEU A 81 12.48 -12.92 -6.03
CA LEU A 81 11.17 -12.62 -5.45
C LEU A 81 10.07 -12.73 -6.51
N ASP A 82 9.04 -13.56 -6.24
CA ASP A 82 7.90 -13.75 -7.16
C ASP A 82 6.89 -12.61 -7.04
N ARG A 83 7.06 -11.62 -7.91
CA ARG A 83 6.16 -10.47 -8.06
C ARG A 83 5.13 -10.66 -9.17
N THR A 84 4.89 -11.89 -9.61
CA THR A 84 3.91 -12.14 -10.67
C THR A 84 2.49 -11.85 -10.18
N SER A 85 1.63 -11.41 -11.11
CA SER A 85 0.23 -11.15 -10.82
C SER A 85 -0.49 -12.39 -10.27
N ALA A 86 -0.10 -13.58 -10.70
CA ALA A 86 -0.63 -14.86 -10.20
C ALA A 86 -0.26 -15.08 -8.72
N SER A 87 0.99 -14.83 -8.35
CA SER A 87 1.45 -14.96 -6.97
C SER A 87 0.75 -13.95 -6.05
N ILE A 88 0.73 -12.68 -6.44
CA ILE A 88 0.04 -11.61 -5.70
C ILE A 88 -1.45 -11.92 -5.54
N SER A 89 -2.10 -12.40 -6.60
CA SER A 89 -3.50 -12.85 -6.56
C SER A 89 -3.73 -13.95 -5.52
N ARG A 90 -2.88 -14.97 -5.52
CA ARG A 90 -2.95 -16.09 -4.56
C ARG A 90 -2.71 -15.64 -3.12
N LEU A 91 -1.72 -14.77 -2.89
CA LEU A 91 -1.43 -14.21 -1.56
C LEU A 91 -2.60 -13.39 -1.04
N PHE A 92 -3.16 -12.49 -1.86
CA PHE A 92 -4.33 -11.68 -1.48
C PHE A 92 -5.54 -12.56 -1.14
N ASN A 93 -5.80 -13.58 -1.95
CA ASN A 93 -6.89 -14.53 -1.68
C ASN A 93 -6.68 -15.26 -0.35
N LYS A 94 -5.47 -15.80 -0.13
CA LYS A 94 -5.11 -16.57 1.09
C LYS A 94 -5.12 -15.69 2.35
N THR A 95 -4.60 -14.47 2.26
CA THR A 95 -4.35 -13.63 3.44
C THR A 95 -5.55 -12.74 3.78
N TRP A 96 -6.28 -12.27 2.78
CA TRP A 96 -7.42 -11.36 3.00
C TRP A 96 -8.78 -12.00 2.71
N LEU A 97 -9.04 -12.40 1.45
CA LEU A 97 -10.39 -12.81 1.03
C LEU A 97 -10.90 -14.08 1.73
N SER A 98 -10.01 -14.98 2.12
CA SER A 98 -10.38 -16.22 2.85
C SER A 98 -10.54 -16.02 4.36
N ARG A 99 -10.21 -14.83 4.90
CA ARG A 99 -10.20 -14.58 6.35
C ARG A 99 -11.17 -13.49 6.79
N TYR A 100 -11.43 -12.51 5.92
CA TYR A 100 -12.17 -11.29 6.25
C TYR A 100 -13.35 -11.08 5.32
N PRO A 101 -14.29 -10.20 5.69
CA PRO A 101 -15.39 -9.83 4.82
C PRO A 101 -14.89 -9.31 3.47
N ARG A 102 -15.57 -9.72 2.41
CA ARG A 102 -15.27 -9.28 1.05
C ARG A 102 -15.42 -7.76 0.92
N PRO A 103 -14.39 -7.03 0.48
CA PRO A 103 -14.49 -5.60 0.26
C PRO A 103 -15.34 -5.28 -0.98
N VAL A 104 -15.87 -4.07 -1.03
CA VAL A 104 -16.54 -3.53 -2.22
C VAL A 104 -15.51 -3.04 -3.24
N GLU A 105 -14.42 -2.45 -2.75
CA GLU A 105 -13.32 -1.98 -3.60
C GLU A 105 -11.95 -2.28 -3.02
N VAL A 106 -10.99 -2.50 -3.93
CA VAL A 106 -9.56 -2.61 -3.61
C VAL A 106 -8.83 -1.46 -4.27
N VAL A 107 -8.09 -0.71 -3.46
CA VAL A 107 -7.20 0.39 -3.88
C VAL A 107 -5.80 -0.17 -3.96
N CYS A 108 -5.15 -0.09 -5.12
CA CYS A 108 -3.77 -0.51 -5.34
C CYS A 108 -3.12 0.43 -6.35
N ASP A 109 -1.83 0.34 -6.53
CA ASP A 109 -1.17 1.08 -7.60
C ASP A 109 -1.50 0.50 -8.99
N ASN A 110 -0.89 1.05 -10.05
CA ASN A 110 -1.12 0.59 -11.40
C ASN A 110 0.01 -0.33 -11.91
N GLY A 111 0.76 -0.95 -11.01
CA GLY A 111 1.82 -1.90 -11.30
C GLY A 111 1.33 -3.12 -12.09
N SER A 112 2.24 -3.83 -12.72
CA SER A 112 1.95 -5.02 -13.52
C SER A 112 1.44 -6.17 -12.66
N GLU A 113 1.89 -6.25 -11.43
CA GLU A 113 1.53 -7.24 -10.40
C GLU A 113 0.04 -7.18 -10.01
N PHE A 114 -0.57 -5.99 -10.06
CA PHE A 114 -2.00 -5.80 -9.79
C PHE A 114 -2.89 -5.83 -11.04
N LYS A 115 -2.36 -6.26 -12.19
CA LYS A 115 -3.11 -6.47 -13.45
C LYS A 115 -3.44 -7.95 -13.64
N LYS A 116 -3.87 -8.35 -14.82
CA LYS A 116 -4.12 -9.75 -15.23
C LYS A 116 -4.83 -10.58 -14.15
N ASP A 117 -4.15 -11.57 -13.58
CA ASP A 117 -4.71 -12.53 -12.62
C ASP A 117 -5.29 -11.86 -11.37
N PHE A 118 -4.62 -10.82 -10.84
CA PHE A 118 -5.14 -10.07 -9.71
C PHE A 118 -6.46 -9.35 -10.07
N ALA A 119 -6.51 -8.70 -11.22
CA ALA A 119 -7.72 -8.03 -11.68
C ALA A 119 -8.85 -9.04 -12.00
N GLU A 120 -8.51 -10.24 -12.46
CA GLU A 120 -9.45 -11.33 -12.70
C GLU A 120 -10.01 -11.88 -11.40
N LEU A 121 -9.17 -12.12 -10.40
CA LEU A 121 -9.59 -12.49 -9.05
C LEU A 121 -10.59 -11.48 -8.49
N LEU A 122 -10.28 -10.18 -8.53
CA LEU A 122 -11.19 -9.15 -8.02
C LEU A 122 -12.52 -9.16 -8.78
N ARG A 123 -12.49 -9.34 -10.10
CA ARG A 123 -13.70 -9.42 -10.92
C ARG A 123 -14.55 -10.63 -10.57
N SER A 124 -13.95 -11.81 -10.34
CA SER A 124 -14.66 -13.04 -9.97
C SER A 124 -15.43 -12.90 -8.65
N TYR A 125 -14.91 -12.07 -7.72
CA TYR A 125 -15.58 -11.73 -6.46
C TYR A 125 -16.47 -10.48 -6.55
N SER A 126 -16.65 -9.89 -7.75
CA SER A 126 -17.38 -8.62 -7.94
C SER A 126 -16.81 -7.47 -7.09
N ILE A 127 -15.49 -7.42 -6.95
CA ILE A 127 -14.77 -6.36 -6.24
C ILE A 127 -14.27 -5.33 -7.26
N LYS A 128 -14.52 -4.06 -7.00
CA LYS A 128 -14.06 -2.97 -7.86
C LYS A 128 -12.57 -2.72 -7.63
N ARG A 129 -11.75 -2.88 -8.67
CA ARG A 129 -10.35 -2.42 -8.65
C ARG A 129 -10.29 -0.91 -8.87
N LYS A 130 -9.61 -0.19 -7.98
CA LYS A 130 -9.43 1.27 -8.02
C LYS A 130 -7.93 1.59 -8.04
N PRO A 131 -7.30 1.66 -9.21
CA PRO A 131 -5.90 1.99 -9.29
C PRO A 131 -5.65 3.42 -8.83
N THR A 132 -4.63 3.62 -8.01
CA THR A 132 -4.16 4.96 -7.66
C THR A 132 -3.42 5.55 -8.85
N THR A 133 -3.63 6.82 -9.11
CA THR A 133 -2.86 7.53 -10.13
C THR A 133 -1.64 8.18 -9.50
N VAL A 134 -0.54 8.26 -10.23
CA VAL A 134 0.71 8.95 -9.83
C VAL A 134 0.47 10.37 -9.32
N LYS A 135 -0.67 10.98 -9.70
CA LYS A 135 -1.07 12.34 -9.30
C LYS A 135 -1.96 12.39 -8.03
N ASN A 136 -2.27 11.25 -7.41
CA ASN A 136 -3.09 11.23 -6.18
C ASN A 136 -2.39 10.45 -5.05
N PRO A 137 -1.28 10.97 -4.51
CA PRO A 137 -0.51 10.32 -3.45
C PRO A 137 -1.32 10.13 -2.16
N GLN A 138 -2.39 10.90 -1.95
CA GLN A 138 -3.25 10.76 -0.77
C GLN A 138 -4.04 9.45 -0.72
N ALA A 139 -4.24 8.77 -1.85
CA ALA A 139 -4.98 7.50 -1.88
C ALA A 139 -4.23 6.38 -1.14
N ASN A 140 -2.90 6.42 -1.11
CA ASN A 140 -2.04 5.45 -0.43
C ASN A 140 -1.40 5.97 0.87
N ALA A 141 -1.69 7.22 1.26
CA ALA A 141 -1.06 7.86 2.43
C ALA A 141 -1.27 7.11 3.76
N ILE A 142 -2.28 6.24 3.84
CA ILE A 142 -2.48 5.40 5.02
C ILE A 142 -1.47 4.24 5.03
N LEU A 143 -1.24 3.60 3.89
CA LEU A 143 -0.21 2.56 3.75
C LEU A 143 1.19 3.14 3.90
N GLU A 144 1.49 4.28 3.27
CA GLU A 144 2.78 4.96 3.43
C GLU A 144 3.15 5.21 4.90
N ARG A 145 2.17 5.61 5.73
CA ARG A 145 2.39 5.79 7.18
C ARG A 145 2.65 4.46 7.89
N VAL A 146 1.92 3.42 7.55
CA VAL A 146 2.13 2.09 8.13
C VAL A 146 3.48 1.52 7.70
N HIS A 147 3.88 1.71 6.45
CA HIS A 147 5.21 1.35 5.96
C HIS A 147 6.33 2.07 6.72
N GLY A 148 6.12 3.37 7.05
CA GLY A 148 7.02 4.11 7.92
C GLY A 148 7.14 3.49 9.31
N VAL A 149 6.02 3.10 9.92
CA VAL A 149 6.00 2.41 11.23
C VAL A 149 6.70 1.05 11.15
N MET A 150 6.47 0.26 10.10
CA MET A 150 7.18 -1.03 9.90
C MET A 150 8.68 -0.82 9.73
N GLY A 151 9.10 0.18 8.96
CA GLY A 151 10.50 0.55 8.82
C GLY A 151 11.15 0.99 10.13
N ASP A 152 10.41 1.71 11.00
CA ASP A 152 10.87 2.07 12.34
C ASP A 152 10.99 0.83 13.24
N MET A 153 10.02 -0.08 13.19
CA MET A 153 10.07 -1.36 13.92
C MET A 153 11.26 -2.19 13.47
N MET A 154 11.53 -2.30 12.18
CA MET A 154 12.68 -3.02 11.64
C MET A 154 14.01 -2.43 12.13
N ARG A 155 14.13 -1.09 12.15
CA ARG A 155 15.34 -0.41 12.65
C ARG A 155 15.57 -0.56 14.14
N THR A 156 14.51 -0.74 14.92
CA THR A 156 14.57 -0.86 16.39
C THR A 156 14.49 -2.29 16.88
N SER A 157 14.19 -3.25 16.02
CA SER A 157 14.21 -4.68 16.34
C SER A 157 15.64 -5.22 16.27
N ASP A 158 15.87 -6.32 16.97
CA ASP A 158 17.17 -7.01 16.96
C ASP A 158 17.38 -7.88 15.70
N ILE A 159 16.58 -7.69 14.66
CA ILE A 159 16.62 -8.52 13.45
C ILE A 159 18.00 -8.49 12.75
N ASN A 160 18.68 -7.34 12.81
CA ASN A 160 20.03 -7.18 12.25
C ASN A 160 21.16 -7.57 13.23
N ASN A 161 20.82 -7.97 14.45
CA ASN A 161 21.77 -8.39 15.49
C ASN A 161 21.67 -9.89 15.75
N GLN A 162 21.03 -10.64 14.86
CA GLN A 162 20.97 -12.09 14.95
C GLN A 162 22.23 -12.74 14.40
N GLU A 163 22.63 -13.87 14.97
CA GLU A 163 23.81 -14.62 14.51
C GLU A 163 23.66 -15.01 13.03
N SER A 164 22.49 -15.50 12.65
CA SER A 164 22.10 -15.81 11.26
C SER A 164 20.71 -15.34 10.94
N VAL A 165 20.42 -15.10 9.64
CA VAL A 165 19.12 -14.65 9.16
C VAL A 165 18.52 -15.73 8.26
N ASP A 166 17.28 -16.12 8.55
CA ASP A 166 16.49 -17.06 7.77
C ASP A 166 15.04 -16.55 7.54
N ASP A 167 14.29 -17.27 6.73
CA ASP A 167 12.88 -16.92 6.42
C ASP A 167 12.01 -16.94 7.68
N GLY A 168 12.29 -17.83 8.65
CA GLY A 168 11.54 -17.92 9.90
C GLY A 168 11.65 -16.64 10.73
N LEU A 169 12.85 -16.05 10.79
CA LEU A 169 13.08 -14.78 11.47
C LEU A 169 12.28 -13.63 10.84
N ILE A 170 12.19 -13.61 9.52
CA ILE A 170 11.40 -12.60 8.81
C ILE A 170 9.89 -12.81 9.06
N GLU A 171 9.41 -14.06 9.01
CA GLU A 171 8.00 -14.38 9.29
C GLU A 171 7.60 -13.98 10.72
N ASP A 172 8.43 -14.25 11.70
CA ASP A 172 8.22 -13.86 13.10
C ASP A 172 8.15 -12.34 13.23
N PHE A 173 9.13 -11.62 12.65
CA PHE A 173 9.11 -10.15 12.64
C PHE A 173 7.85 -9.57 12.01
N LEU A 174 7.42 -10.09 10.86
CA LEU A 174 6.21 -9.60 10.19
C LEU A 174 4.94 -9.89 11.01
N THR A 175 4.90 -11.03 11.68
CA THR A 175 3.81 -11.42 12.57
C THR A 175 3.71 -10.46 13.76
N ASP A 176 4.82 -10.16 14.40
CA ASP A 176 4.90 -9.25 15.54
C ASP A 176 4.57 -7.81 15.13
N ALA A 177 5.07 -7.35 13.99
CA ALA A 177 4.77 -6.03 13.47
C ALA A 177 3.26 -5.88 13.17
N ALA A 178 2.65 -6.86 12.53
CA ALA A 178 1.21 -6.85 12.27
C ALA A 178 0.41 -6.86 13.57
N TRP A 179 0.80 -7.69 14.55
CA TRP A 179 0.17 -7.72 15.87
C TRP A 179 0.27 -6.38 16.58
N ALA A 180 1.46 -5.76 16.61
CA ALA A 180 1.69 -4.47 17.24
C ALA A 180 0.81 -3.37 16.61
N ILE A 181 0.71 -3.31 15.28
CA ILE A 181 -0.14 -2.35 14.57
C ILE A 181 -1.62 -2.55 14.93
N ARG A 182 -2.09 -3.79 15.03
CA ARG A 182 -3.49 -4.12 15.35
C ARG A 182 -3.87 -3.84 16.79
N SER A 183 -2.92 -4.00 17.72
CA SER A 183 -3.14 -3.83 19.17
C SER A 183 -2.83 -2.44 19.68
N THR A 184 -2.09 -1.62 18.92
CA THR A 184 -1.68 -0.26 19.33
C THR A 184 -2.85 0.73 19.20
N TYR A 185 -2.94 1.63 20.16
CA TYR A 185 -3.95 2.70 20.20
C TYR A 185 -3.81 3.64 19.00
N HIS A 186 -4.90 3.83 18.27
CA HIS A 186 -4.97 4.72 17.11
C HIS A 186 -5.75 5.99 17.47
N THR A 187 -5.11 7.14 17.35
CA THR A 187 -5.63 8.45 17.82
C THR A 187 -6.97 8.85 17.21
N VAL A 188 -7.21 8.51 15.95
CA VAL A 188 -8.48 8.84 15.25
C VAL A 188 -9.59 7.88 15.66
N LEU A 189 -9.28 6.60 15.79
CA LEU A 189 -10.22 5.59 16.28
C LEU A 189 -10.54 5.82 17.78
N ARG A 190 -9.57 6.29 18.55
CA ARG A 190 -9.55 6.32 20.02
C ARG A 190 -9.65 4.93 20.66
N CYS A 191 -9.14 3.96 19.96
CA CYS A 191 -8.99 2.56 20.38
C CYS A 191 -7.96 1.90 19.46
N SER A 192 -7.61 0.66 19.73
CA SER A 192 -6.82 -0.11 18.75
C SER A 192 -7.70 -0.61 17.60
N PRO A 193 -7.12 -0.91 16.41
CA PRO A 193 -7.84 -1.57 15.33
C PRO A 193 -8.56 -2.85 15.77
N GLY A 194 -7.91 -3.66 16.60
CA GLY A 194 -8.51 -4.88 17.14
C GLY A 194 -9.70 -4.62 18.04
N GLN A 195 -9.62 -3.63 18.94
CA GLN A 195 -10.77 -3.22 19.76
C GLN A 195 -11.96 -2.79 18.91
N ALA A 196 -11.70 -2.01 17.84
CA ALA A 196 -12.76 -1.54 16.95
C ALA A 196 -13.49 -2.68 16.23
N ILE A 197 -12.78 -3.77 15.92
CA ILE A 197 -13.32 -4.91 15.15
C ILE A 197 -13.94 -5.95 16.04
N PHE A 198 -13.24 -6.36 17.12
CA PHE A 198 -13.66 -7.49 17.94
C PHE A 198 -14.54 -7.11 19.13
N GLY A 199 -14.72 -5.81 19.38
CA GLY A 199 -15.51 -5.35 20.52
C GLY A 199 -14.86 -5.63 21.88
N ARG A 200 -13.55 -5.89 21.90
CA ARG A 200 -12.76 -6.13 23.12
C ARG A 200 -11.30 -5.73 22.91
N ASP A 201 -10.61 -5.50 24.00
CA ASP A 201 -9.14 -5.32 23.94
C ASP A 201 -8.44 -6.59 23.46
N MET A 202 -7.33 -6.45 22.71
CA MET A 202 -6.58 -7.59 22.20
C MET A 202 -5.64 -8.20 23.25
N LEU A 203 -5.23 -7.42 24.24
CA LEU A 203 -4.29 -7.83 25.27
C LEU A 203 -5.00 -8.22 26.58
N PHE A 204 -6.11 -7.54 26.89
CA PHE A 204 -6.85 -7.71 28.12
C PHE A 204 -8.30 -8.12 27.85
N ASP A 205 -8.91 -8.81 28.80
CA ASP A 205 -10.33 -9.18 28.72
C ASP A 205 -11.24 -7.99 29.11
N ILE A 206 -11.14 -6.92 28.33
CA ILE A 206 -11.90 -5.68 28.52
C ILE A 206 -12.82 -5.49 27.32
N PRO A 207 -14.16 -5.53 27.52
CA PRO A 207 -15.11 -5.22 26.46
C PRO A 207 -14.97 -3.78 25.97
N PHE A 208 -15.17 -3.56 24.69
CA PHE A 208 -15.12 -2.25 24.07
C PHE A 208 -16.26 -2.08 23.06
N LEU A 209 -16.99 -0.99 23.15
CA LEU A 209 -18.00 -0.63 22.16
C LEU A 209 -17.51 0.52 21.29
N CYS A 210 -17.32 0.25 20.00
CA CYS A 210 -16.84 1.24 19.06
C CYS A 210 -17.97 2.16 18.59
N ASP A 211 -17.79 3.47 18.74
CA ASP A 211 -18.70 4.47 18.18
C ASP A 211 -18.24 4.91 16.79
N TRP A 212 -18.76 4.21 15.77
CA TRP A 212 -18.44 4.50 14.36
C TRP A 212 -18.93 5.86 13.90
N SER A 213 -19.98 6.41 14.50
CA SER A 213 -20.49 7.76 14.19
C SER A 213 -19.46 8.82 14.60
N GLU A 214 -18.94 8.72 15.82
CA GLU A 214 -17.92 9.64 16.32
C GLU A 214 -16.58 9.46 15.57
N ILE A 215 -16.21 8.24 15.20
CA ILE A 215 -15.05 8.00 14.33
C ILE A 215 -15.25 8.68 12.98
N GLY A 216 -16.42 8.56 12.38
CA GLY A 216 -16.78 9.22 11.13
C GLY A 216 -16.60 10.73 11.19
N LYS A 217 -17.13 11.38 12.22
CA LYS A 217 -16.97 12.83 12.43
C LYS A 217 -15.50 13.24 12.55
N ARG A 218 -14.71 12.52 13.36
CA ARG A 218 -13.27 12.80 13.50
C ARG A 218 -12.50 12.66 12.19
N ARG A 219 -12.80 11.61 11.42
CA ARG A 219 -12.17 11.40 10.10
C ARG A 219 -12.56 12.49 9.12
N GLN A 220 -13.84 12.87 9.07
CA GLN A 220 -14.30 13.95 8.18
C GLN A 220 -13.60 15.26 8.51
N LEU A 221 -13.48 15.62 9.78
CA LEU A 221 -12.73 16.80 10.19
C LEU A 221 -11.26 16.80 9.72
N LEU A 222 -10.61 15.62 9.71
CA LEU A 222 -9.23 15.50 9.22
C LEU A 222 -9.17 15.65 7.69
N VAL A 223 -10.11 15.06 6.97
CA VAL A 223 -10.23 15.20 5.51
C VAL A 223 -10.47 16.65 5.14
N ASP A 224 -11.39 17.33 5.82
CA ASP A 224 -11.72 18.74 5.56
C ASP A 224 -10.53 19.65 5.83
N ARG A 225 -9.80 19.44 6.95
CA ARG A 225 -8.58 20.18 7.27
C ARG A 225 -7.48 19.94 6.23
N SER A 226 -7.32 18.71 5.76
CA SER A 226 -6.36 18.39 4.71
C SER A 226 -6.73 19.07 3.40
N ASN A 227 -8.00 18.97 3.01
CA ASN A 227 -8.52 19.60 1.79
C ASN A 227 -8.37 21.12 1.84
N ALA A 228 -8.71 21.75 2.96
CA ALA A 228 -8.53 23.17 3.17
C ALA A 228 -7.06 23.62 3.07
N ARG A 229 -6.13 22.82 3.62
CA ARG A 229 -4.68 23.08 3.52
C ARG A 229 -4.18 23.01 2.09
N GLU A 230 -4.63 22.01 1.32
CA GLU A 230 -4.30 21.87 -0.10
C GLU A 230 -4.88 23.04 -0.91
N ASN A 231 -6.10 23.45 -0.62
CA ASN A 231 -6.78 24.52 -1.34
C ASN A 231 -6.20 25.93 -1.05
N LYS A 232 -5.50 26.14 0.07
CA LYS A 232 -4.82 27.43 0.36
C LYS A 232 -3.86 27.89 -0.75
N LYS A 233 -3.30 26.96 -1.52
CA LYS A 233 -2.36 27.25 -2.62
C LYS A 233 -3.05 27.22 -3.99
N ARG A 234 -4.35 26.95 -4.04
CA ARG A 234 -5.15 26.85 -5.26
C ARG A 234 -5.96 28.11 -5.48
N VAL A 235 -6.52 28.27 -6.65
CA VAL A 235 -7.36 29.42 -7.01
C VAL A 235 -8.76 28.88 -7.32
N PRO A 236 -9.83 29.46 -6.73
CA PRO A 236 -11.19 29.16 -7.13
C PRO A 236 -11.33 29.37 -8.64
N HIS A 237 -11.79 28.39 -9.35
CA HIS A 237 -12.01 28.47 -10.78
C HIS A 237 -13.17 27.55 -11.19
N ASP A 238 -14.20 28.16 -11.75
CA ASP A 238 -15.31 27.45 -12.35
C ASP A 238 -15.05 27.31 -13.84
N TYR A 239 -14.95 26.05 -14.29
CA TYR A 239 -14.78 25.76 -15.71
C TYR A 239 -16.09 25.97 -16.45
N VAL A 240 -16.04 26.77 -17.50
CA VAL A 240 -17.19 27.05 -18.36
C VAL A 240 -16.98 26.35 -19.71
N VAL A 241 -18.04 25.79 -20.28
CA VAL A 241 -18.00 25.17 -21.63
C VAL A 241 -17.52 26.20 -22.67
N GLY A 242 -16.55 25.82 -23.49
CA GLY A 242 -15.89 26.69 -24.47
C GLY A 242 -14.66 27.43 -23.94
N GLN A 243 -14.27 27.19 -22.69
CA GLN A 243 -13.05 27.76 -22.12
C GLN A 243 -11.83 26.98 -22.57
N LYS A 244 -10.80 27.67 -23.01
CA LYS A 244 -9.53 27.04 -23.41
C LYS A 244 -8.75 26.52 -22.21
N ALA A 245 -8.34 25.26 -22.27
CA ALA A 245 -7.56 24.60 -21.24
C ALA A 245 -6.23 24.08 -21.80
N MET A 246 -5.17 24.14 -20.98
CA MET A 246 -3.90 23.49 -21.26
C MET A 246 -3.84 22.18 -20.46
N ILE A 247 -3.46 21.10 -21.10
CA ILE A 247 -3.26 19.81 -20.48
C ILE A 247 -1.77 19.64 -20.17
N ILE A 248 -1.43 19.21 -18.97
CA ILE A 248 -0.06 18.83 -18.66
C ILE A 248 0.16 17.45 -19.29
N LYS A 249 1.16 17.34 -20.17
CA LYS A 249 1.57 16.06 -20.77
C LYS A 249 1.78 15.04 -19.64
N ALA A 250 1.04 13.94 -19.70
CA ALA A 250 1.25 12.83 -18.78
C ALA A 250 2.58 12.17 -19.16
N THR A 251 3.54 12.22 -18.27
CA THR A 251 4.76 11.43 -18.42
C THR A 251 4.47 10.02 -17.97
N ASP A 252 4.42 9.07 -18.89
CA ASP A 252 4.35 7.63 -18.59
C ASP A 252 5.71 7.11 -18.06
N GLY A 253 6.25 7.78 -17.02
CA GLY A 253 7.55 7.43 -16.45
C GLY A 253 8.77 7.89 -17.26
N SER A 254 8.59 8.42 -18.46
CA SER A 254 9.68 9.07 -19.23
C SER A 254 9.84 10.51 -18.77
N HIS A 255 11.04 10.89 -18.38
CA HIS A 255 11.36 12.29 -18.10
C HIS A 255 11.20 13.10 -19.40
N LEU A 256 10.31 14.10 -19.38
CA LEU A 256 10.30 15.12 -20.43
C LEU A 256 11.69 15.76 -20.53
N SER A 257 12.16 15.98 -21.73
CA SER A 257 13.39 16.74 -21.97
C SER A 257 13.25 18.11 -21.31
N LYS A 258 14.33 18.64 -20.72
CA LYS A 258 14.35 20.00 -20.11
C LYS A 258 13.96 21.11 -21.09
N THR A 259 13.98 20.82 -22.38
CA THR A 259 13.67 21.74 -23.47
C THR A 259 12.25 21.56 -24.01
N GLU A 260 11.51 20.56 -23.56
CA GLU A 260 10.17 20.24 -24.04
C GLU A 260 9.11 20.95 -23.19
N ASP A 261 8.12 21.58 -23.85
CA ASP A 261 7.02 22.22 -23.13
C ASP A 261 6.17 21.16 -22.41
N PRO A 262 6.05 21.25 -21.09
CA PRO A 262 5.26 20.29 -20.32
C PRO A 262 3.75 20.41 -20.54
N HIS A 263 3.30 21.36 -21.34
CA HIS A 263 1.90 21.63 -21.59
C HIS A 263 1.54 21.35 -23.04
N GLU A 264 0.36 20.85 -23.26
CA GLU A 264 -0.26 20.62 -24.56
C GLU A 264 -1.60 21.34 -24.64
N GLY A 265 -1.89 21.93 -25.78
CA GLY A 265 -3.10 22.72 -25.99
C GLY A 265 -2.79 24.08 -26.61
N PRO A 266 -3.71 25.03 -26.58
CA PRO A 266 -4.99 25.00 -25.84
C PRO A 266 -6.06 24.11 -26.50
N TYR A 267 -6.80 23.39 -25.67
CA TYR A 267 -8.00 22.63 -26.05
C TYR A 267 -9.27 23.41 -25.62
N GLU A 268 -10.36 23.27 -26.38
CA GLU A 268 -11.70 23.80 -26.04
C GLU A 268 -12.56 22.76 -25.34
#